data_6de3b1801f0770d11e7bd2212f4552fa
#
_entry.id   6de3b1801f0770d11e7bd2212f4552fa
#
_cell.length_a   1.000
_cell.length_b   1.000
_cell.length_c   1.000
_cell.angle_alpha   90.00
_cell.angle_beta   90.00
_cell.angle_gamma   90.00
#
_symmetry.space_group_name_H-M   'P 1'
#
loop_
_entity.id
_entity.type
_entity.pdbx_description
1 polymer ?
#
loop_
_entity_poly.entity_id
_entity_poly.type
_entity_poly.pdbx_seq_one_letter_code
_entity_poly.pdbx_strand_id
1 'polypeptide(L)'
;MDPYRDKQAQQAIPQPETGFVAEMVRQFADPYAFWRELVQNSIDAGATELRVTLHRSADGVVRSALADDGCGMTPEVVEGNLLTLFSSTKEGDESKVGKYGVGFVSVFSLDPGRVVVETWRDGHCYRLELGRDHSYELLEVEPRQGSGTVVALENTFDVEAFQRHVEASRAALTRWCRHARVPITLFASDETGFGDSKPERIDVPFGLPALVTLTHEALGERFVVGAGSVPEAPPSLEAHEHFSGFYKRGLTLYESDTELFSGIEGVRFKVESEKLSHTLSRDNVRRDDELVRVLEMVKQLSRGPLRERLVERLAVAARERDRASYLALLTASSLPGFGLGAAEVTIALTDAVGGATAMTVRELEAATPWRKPVLTATAPDALTAALAAQGRPVVWTPSGEVERRLASFFDPRALLNPRSCRPAHQELVLLEALPDAPLCQHLAAILAATSLGIRRARLARVCGELDGRCALAVPSGATLLARNDLGRGGPELWLDANAPAVVLALRKYDAQPAEVAQLVARLVLLELGGALSERDADHLLHASIRELG
;
A
#
# COMPACT_ATOMS: atom_id res chain seq x y z
N MET A 1 10.44 15.62 2.85
CA MET A 1 10.43 16.45 4.06
C MET A 1 9.91 15.57 5.16
N ASP A 2 10.81 15.13 6.02
CA ASP A 2 10.56 14.18 7.12
C ASP A 2 9.84 14.91 8.27
N PRO A 3 8.60 14.53 8.65
CA PRO A 3 7.87 15.19 9.72
C PRO A 3 8.42 14.89 11.14
N TYR A 4 9.47 14.06 11.27
CA TYR A 4 10.09 13.71 12.55
C TYR A 4 11.34 14.55 12.88
N ARG A 5 11.67 15.55 12.08
CA ARG A 5 12.92 16.31 12.24
C ARG A 5 12.82 17.64 12.99
N ASP A 6 11.66 17.98 13.55
CA ASP A 6 11.57 19.23 14.31
C ASP A 6 10.84 19.06 15.65
N LYS A 7 11.53 19.46 16.70
CA LYS A 7 11.11 19.69 18.09
C LYS A 7 11.26 18.54 19.07
N GLN A 8 12.48 18.05 19.26
CA GLN A 8 12.92 17.71 20.61
C GLN A 8 13.82 18.85 21.13
N ALA A 9 13.30 19.65 22.06
CA ALA A 9 14.13 20.46 22.93
C ALA A 9 15.05 19.48 23.67
N GLN A 10 16.32 19.42 23.27
CA GLN A 10 17.38 18.74 23.98
C GLN A 10 17.51 19.44 25.34
N GLN A 11 16.81 18.92 26.36
CA GLN A 11 17.29 19.09 27.71
C GLN A 11 18.61 18.31 27.78
N ALA A 12 19.71 19.05 28.00
CA ALA A 12 21.04 18.50 28.12
C ALA A 12 21.03 17.41 29.21
N ILE A 13 21.17 16.15 28.79
CA ILE A 13 21.49 15.05 29.68
C ILE A 13 22.87 15.37 30.24
N PRO A 14 23.07 15.37 31.59
CA PRO A 14 24.39 15.59 32.18
C PRO A 14 25.36 14.57 31.57
N GLN A 15 26.50 15.02 31.03
CA GLN A 15 27.50 14.14 30.48
C GLN A 15 28.12 13.32 31.62
N PRO A 16 28.10 11.99 31.56
CA PRO A 16 28.81 11.14 32.52
C PRO A 16 30.32 11.40 32.39
N GLU A 17 31.01 11.46 33.51
CA GLU A 17 32.46 11.65 33.56
C GLU A 17 33.18 10.57 32.72
N THR A 18 34.28 10.97 32.13
CA THR A 18 35.09 10.26 31.14
C THR A 18 35.66 8.93 31.66
N GLY A 19 34.97 7.80 31.29
CA GLY A 19 35.42 6.43 31.53
C GLY A 19 35.00 5.50 30.41
N PHE A 20 35.63 4.34 30.29
CA PHE A 20 35.37 3.31 29.26
C PHE A 20 33.88 2.91 29.18
N VAL A 21 33.19 2.76 30.31
CA VAL A 21 31.75 2.48 30.37
C VAL A 21 30.94 3.63 29.74
N ALA A 22 31.30 4.88 29.99
CA ALA A 22 30.65 6.05 29.41
C ALA A 22 30.84 6.14 27.89
N GLU A 23 32.01 5.72 27.37
CA GLU A 23 32.24 5.62 25.92
C GLU A 23 31.41 4.50 25.29
N MET A 24 31.29 3.36 25.96
CA MET A 24 30.44 2.25 25.49
C MET A 24 28.96 2.61 25.51
N VAL A 25 28.47 3.29 26.55
CA VAL A 25 27.08 3.79 26.62
C VAL A 25 26.80 4.75 25.47
N ARG A 26 27.71 5.64 25.07
CA ARG A 26 27.54 6.56 23.93
C ARG A 26 27.43 5.88 22.57
N GLN A 27 27.82 4.61 22.44
CA GLN A 27 27.64 3.84 21.21
C GLN A 27 26.17 3.43 20.97
N PHE A 28 25.33 3.47 22.01
CA PHE A 28 23.90 3.22 21.88
C PHE A 28 23.19 4.53 21.50
N ALA A 29 22.74 4.62 20.24
CA ALA A 29 22.02 5.78 19.74
C ALA A 29 20.64 5.98 20.39
N ASP A 30 20.03 4.90 20.88
CA ASP A 30 18.73 4.89 21.54
C ASP A 30 18.91 4.52 23.03
N PRO A 31 18.57 5.41 23.98
CA PRO A 31 18.67 5.13 25.42
C PRO A 31 17.82 3.94 25.89
N TYR A 32 16.78 3.57 25.13
CA TYR A 32 15.90 2.46 25.43
C TYR A 32 16.32 1.12 24.77
N ALA A 33 17.42 1.11 24.02
CA ALA A 33 17.96 -0.11 23.41
C ALA A 33 18.33 -1.21 24.41
N PHE A 34 18.50 -0.87 25.70
CA PHE A 34 18.76 -1.85 26.76
C PHE A 34 17.64 -2.90 26.89
N TRP A 35 16.40 -2.57 26.59
CA TRP A 35 15.31 -3.55 26.59
C TRP A 35 15.58 -4.70 25.64
N ARG A 36 16.09 -4.40 24.45
CA ARG A 36 16.48 -5.44 23.47
C ARG A 36 17.56 -6.35 24.03
N GLU A 37 18.59 -5.77 24.66
CA GLU A 37 19.71 -6.53 25.19
C GLU A 37 19.27 -7.43 26.37
N LEU A 38 18.39 -6.92 27.25
CA LEU A 38 17.84 -7.70 28.35
C LEU A 38 16.97 -8.85 27.84
N VAL A 39 16.07 -8.59 26.87
CA VAL A 39 15.25 -9.64 26.24
C VAL A 39 16.14 -10.69 25.54
N GLN A 40 17.20 -10.27 24.84
CA GLN A 40 18.13 -11.20 24.22
C GLN A 40 18.82 -12.10 25.25
N ASN A 41 19.32 -11.53 26.34
CA ASN A 41 19.97 -12.27 27.42
C ASN A 41 19.03 -13.31 28.04
N SER A 42 17.76 -12.94 28.25
CA SER A 42 16.73 -13.85 28.78
C SER A 42 16.41 -14.99 27.80
N ILE A 43 16.31 -14.71 26.49
CA ILE A 43 16.15 -15.75 25.46
C ILE A 43 17.38 -16.68 25.44
N ASP A 44 18.59 -16.13 25.55
CA ASP A 44 19.83 -16.89 25.60
C ASP A 44 19.92 -17.75 26.87
N ALA A 45 19.32 -17.32 27.97
CA ALA A 45 19.16 -18.08 29.20
C ALA A 45 18.05 -19.15 29.14
N GLY A 46 17.35 -19.29 28.02
CA GLY A 46 16.28 -20.26 27.82
C GLY A 46 14.97 -19.91 28.51
N ALA A 47 14.70 -18.64 28.74
CA ALA A 47 13.43 -18.17 29.31
C ALA A 47 12.23 -18.60 28.47
N THR A 48 11.12 -18.90 29.12
CA THR A 48 9.83 -19.24 28.47
C THR A 48 8.77 -18.16 28.61
N GLU A 49 8.96 -17.20 29.54
CA GLU A 49 8.12 -16.02 29.75
C GLU A 49 8.98 -14.83 30.19
N LEU A 50 8.65 -13.63 29.68
CA LEU A 50 9.27 -12.38 30.08
C LEU A 50 8.21 -11.41 30.60
N ARG A 51 8.52 -10.78 31.74
CA ARG A 51 7.66 -9.77 32.34
C ARG A 51 8.42 -8.46 32.51
N VAL A 52 7.95 -7.42 31.85
CA VAL A 52 8.44 -6.05 32.00
C VAL A 52 7.51 -5.29 32.93
N THR A 53 8.06 -4.68 33.99
CA THR A 53 7.31 -3.91 34.96
C THR A 53 7.90 -2.52 35.09
N LEU A 54 7.07 -1.49 34.97
CA LEU A 54 7.41 -0.10 35.17
C LEU A 54 6.56 0.40 36.35
N HIS A 55 7.18 0.61 37.50
CA HIS A 55 6.48 1.01 38.72
C HIS A 55 7.03 2.32 39.25
N ARG A 56 6.16 3.31 39.47
CA ARG A 56 6.48 4.58 40.11
C ARG A 56 5.87 4.62 41.51
N SER A 57 6.71 4.75 42.51
CA SER A 57 6.31 4.89 43.91
C SER A 57 5.90 6.33 44.26
N ALA A 58 5.28 6.52 45.41
CA ALA A 58 4.76 7.81 45.86
C ALA A 58 5.84 8.89 46.04
N ASP A 59 7.08 8.52 46.34
CA ASP A 59 8.25 9.39 46.43
C ASP A 59 8.91 9.72 45.09
N GLY A 60 8.35 9.20 43.96
CA GLY A 60 8.82 9.46 42.61
C GLY A 60 9.95 8.54 42.13
N VAL A 61 10.31 7.52 42.92
CA VAL A 61 11.25 6.50 42.44
C VAL A 61 10.55 5.59 41.43
N VAL A 62 11.16 5.42 40.27
CA VAL A 62 10.68 4.54 39.22
C VAL A 62 11.58 3.34 39.11
N ARG A 63 11.00 2.17 39.29
CA ARG A 63 11.64 0.87 39.06
C ARG A 63 11.21 0.30 37.74
N SER A 64 12.16 0.20 36.79
CA SER A 64 11.98 -0.42 35.46
C SER A 64 12.65 -1.78 35.49
N ALA A 65 11.86 -2.86 35.47
CA ALA A 65 12.39 -4.21 35.66
C ALA A 65 11.97 -5.16 34.52
N LEU A 66 12.88 -6.05 34.11
CA LEU A 66 12.59 -7.23 33.33
C LEU A 66 12.86 -8.47 34.18
N ALA A 67 11.88 -9.33 34.29
CA ALA A 67 11.96 -10.64 34.96
C ALA A 67 11.82 -11.77 33.95
N ASP A 68 12.66 -12.78 34.07
CA ASP A 68 12.62 -14.01 33.29
C ASP A 68 12.64 -15.26 34.17
N ASP A 69 12.22 -16.38 33.61
CA ASP A 69 12.25 -17.72 34.15
C ASP A 69 13.37 -18.58 33.57
N GLY A 70 14.43 -17.95 33.07
CA GLY A 70 15.59 -18.61 32.47
C GLY A 70 16.44 -19.40 33.49
N CYS A 71 17.59 -19.88 33.06
CA CYS A 71 18.45 -20.75 33.88
C CYS A 71 19.09 -20.06 35.10
N GLY A 72 18.99 -18.73 35.22
CA GLY A 72 19.67 -17.97 36.28
C GLY A 72 21.21 -17.99 36.14
N MET A 73 21.89 -17.31 37.07
CA MET A 73 23.36 -17.19 37.09
C MET A 73 23.93 -17.71 38.39
N THR A 74 25.11 -18.36 38.33
CA THR A 74 25.90 -18.64 39.51
C THR A 74 26.79 -17.46 39.89
N PRO A 75 27.35 -17.39 41.11
CA PRO A 75 28.27 -16.31 41.48
C PRO A 75 29.44 -16.14 40.51
N GLU A 76 30.01 -17.26 40.05
CA GLU A 76 31.12 -17.26 39.11
C GLU A 76 30.73 -16.63 37.76
N VAL A 77 29.47 -16.84 37.31
CA VAL A 77 28.95 -16.23 36.09
C VAL A 77 28.69 -14.73 36.30
N VAL A 78 28.18 -14.34 37.47
CA VAL A 78 27.99 -12.92 37.83
C VAL A 78 29.34 -12.21 37.87
N GLU A 79 30.33 -12.78 38.57
CA GLU A 79 31.68 -12.21 38.70
C GLU A 79 32.40 -12.17 37.36
N GLY A 80 32.37 -13.30 36.62
CA GLY A 80 33.09 -13.44 35.35
C GLY A 80 32.50 -12.66 34.18
N ASN A 81 31.18 -12.52 34.12
CA ASN A 81 30.49 -11.90 32.98
C ASN A 81 29.99 -10.47 33.22
N LEU A 82 29.44 -10.19 34.40
CA LEU A 82 28.92 -8.86 34.71
C LEU A 82 30.00 -7.96 35.35
N LEU A 83 30.76 -8.47 36.33
CA LEU A 83 31.72 -7.67 37.09
C LEU A 83 33.07 -7.50 36.43
N THR A 84 33.47 -8.41 35.53
CA THR A 84 34.74 -8.26 34.78
C THR A 84 34.78 -6.97 33.97
N LEU A 85 33.65 -6.50 33.44
CA LEU A 85 33.56 -5.21 32.76
C LEU A 85 33.84 -4.02 33.67
N PHE A 86 33.44 -4.09 34.92
CA PHE A 86 33.64 -3.03 35.91
C PHE A 86 35.02 -3.12 36.58
N SER A 87 35.61 -4.31 36.64
CA SER A 87 36.96 -4.51 37.17
C SER A 87 38.06 -4.17 36.17
N SER A 88 37.87 -4.43 34.88
CA SER A 88 38.83 -4.10 33.81
C SER A 88 39.00 -2.59 33.60
N THR A 89 37.99 -1.78 33.97
CA THR A 89 38.11 -0.31 33.94
C THR A 89 39.12 0.22 34.97
N LYS A 90 39.44 -0.52 36.04
CA LYS A 90 40.44 -0.15 37.04
C LYS A 90 41.87 -0.57 36.64
N GLU A 91 42.04 -1.50 35.72
CA GLU A 91 43.35 -2.06 35.35
C GLU A 91 43.83 -1.66 33.94
N GLY A 92 43.02 -0.96 33.12
CA GLY A 92 43.46 -0.45 31.81
C GLY A 92 43.74 -1.53 30.74
N ASP A 93 43.26 -2.78 30.92
CA ASP A 93 43.49 -3.89 30.01
C ASP A 93 42.30 -4.13 29.08
N GLU A 94 42.31 -3.45 27.92
CA GLU A 94 41.27 -3.53 26.86
C GLU A 94 41.14 -4.92 26.22
N SER A 95 42.12 -5.83 26.43
CA SER A 95 42.16 -7.13 25.75
C SER A 95 41.22 -8.18 26.32
N LYS A 96 40.60 -7.93 27.51
CA LYS A 96 39.76 -8.88 28.24
C LYS A 96 38.25 -8.67 28.05
N VAL A 97 37.84 -7.70 27.25
CA VAL A 97 36.41 -7.42 27.01
C VAL A 97 35.82 -8.52 26.12
N GLY A 98 35.33 -9.58 26.74
CA GLY A 98 34.66 -10.67 26.07
C GLY A 98 33.34 -10.26 25.40
N LYS A 99 32.94 -11.05 24.41
CA LYS A 99 31.76 -10.86 23.55
C LYS A 99 30.40 -10.71 24.32
N TYR A 100 30.37 -11.00 25.60
CA TYR A 100 29.15 -11.14 26.42
C TYR A 100 28.83 -9.97 27.38
N GLY A 101 29.73 -9.03 27.58
CA GLY A 101 29.52 -7.96 28.57
C GLY A 101 29.07 -6.61 28.01
N VAL A 102 29.32 -6.35 26.74
CA VAL A 102 29.07 -5.04 26.10
C VAL A 102 27.58 -4.70 26.08
N GLY A 103 26.70 -5.67 25.90
CA GLY A 103 25.25 -5.48 25.84
C GLY A 103 24.67 -5.02 27.19
N PHE A 104 25.14 -5.59 28.31
CA PHE A 104 24.62 -5.24 29.65
C PHE A 104 24.92 -3.79 30.03
N VAL A 105 26.02 -3.20 29.57
CA VAL A 105 26.35 -1.78 29.80
C VAL A 105 25.25 -0.82 29.33
N SER A 106 24.44 -1.24 28.35
CA SER A 106 23.32 -0.43 27.87
C SER A 106 22.28 -0.08 28.94
N VAL A 107 22.20 -0.81 30.07
CA VAL A 107 21.29 -0.48 31.20
C VAL A 107 21.62 0.89 31.81
N PHE A 108 22.85 1.39 31.65
CA PHE A 108 23.24 2.70 32.13
C PHE A 108 22.90 3.85 31.15
N SER A 109 22.32 3.55 29.99
CA SER A 109 21.95 4.60 29.00
C SER A 109 20.90 5.58 29.50
N LEU A 110 20.08 5.20 30.50
CA LEU A 110 19.12 6.08 31.17
C LEU A 110 19.68 6.78 32.42
N ASP A 111 21.00 6.67 32.65
CA ASP A 111 21.68 7.22 33.85
C ASP A 111 20.94 6.86 35.16
N PRO A 112 20.67 5.57 35.45
CA PRO A 112 19.95 5.16 36.63
C PRO A 112 20.76 5.46 37.90
N GLY A 113 20.06 5.80 38.98
CA GLY A 113 20.68 5.97 40.29
C GLY A 113 21.25 4.65 40.84
N ARG A 114 20.59 3.54 40.49
CA ARG A 114 20.99 2.18 40.88
C ARG A 114 20.49 1.17 39.84
N VAL A 115 21.28 0.11 39.59
CA VAL A 115 20.87 -1.09 38.88
C VAL A 115 20.94 -2.28 39.82
N VAL A 116 19.86 -3.06 39.87
CA VAL A 116 19.75 -4.23 40.74
C VAL A 116 19.55 -5.46 39.88
N VAL A 117 20.39 -6.46 40.03
CA VAL A 117 20.26 -7.77 39.37
C VAL A 117 20.01 -8.81 40.47
N GLU A 118 18.84 -9.44 40.46
CA GLU A 118 18.55 -10.60 41.28
C GLU A 118 18.55 -11.85 40.40
N THR A 119 19.31 -12.85 40.75
CA THR A 119 19.35 -14.11 40.01
C THR A 119 19.32 -15.29 40.96
N TRP A 120 18.56 -16.32 40.59
CA TRP A 120 18.41 -17.52 41.44
C TRP A 120 18.51 -18.79 40.62
N ARG A 121 19.19 -19.76 41.19
CA ARG A 121 19.44 -21.07 40.58
C ARG A 121 19.83 -22.09 41.66
N ASP A 122 19.38 -23.33 41.51
CA ASP A 122 19.77 -24.47 42.36
C ASP A 122 19.55 -24.22 43.87
N GLY A 123 18.51 -23.42 44.23
CA GLY A 123 18.17 -23.10 45.62
C GLY A 123 18.97 -21.94 46.22
N HIS A 124 19.86 -21.30 45.47
CA HIS A 124 20.58 -20.08 45.87
C HIS A 124 19.99 -18.84 45.18
N CYS A 125 20.02 -17.71 45.84
CA CYS A 125 19.62 -16.43 45.25
C CYS A 125 20.66 -15.36 45.59
N TYR A 126 21.11 -14.66 44.57
CA TYR A 126 22.10 -13.60 44.68
C TYR A 126 21.50 -12.27 44.21
N ARG A 127 21.85 -11.19 44.93
CA ARG A 127 21.51 -9.82 44.56
C ARG A 127 22.80 -9.05 44.31
N LEU A 128 22.99 -8.55 43.10
CA LEU A 128 24.03 -7.61 42.73
C LEU A 128 23.41 -6.20 42.65
N GLU A 129 23.96 -5.26 43.41
CA GLU A 129 23.59 -3.85 43.36
C GLU A 129 24.77 -3.06 42.74
N LEU A 130 24.47 -2.26 41.69
CA LEU A 130 25.44 -1.43 41.00
C LEU A 130 25.04 0.02 41.17
N GLY A 131 25.92 0.81 41.76
CA GLY A 131 25.74 2.24 41.98
C GLY A 131 26.06 3.05 40.72
N ARG A 132 25.65 4.33 40.71
CA ARG A 132 25.93 5.30 39.65
C ARG A 132 27.43 5.55 39.49
N ASP A 133 28.21 5.42 40.59
CA ASP A 133 29.67 5.51 40.59
C ASP A 133 30.39 4.22 40.16
N HIS A 134 29.62 3.26 39.67
CA HIS A 134 30.09 1.91 39.28
C HIS A 134 30.62 1.08 40.46
N SER A 135 30.36 1.47 41.71
CA SER A 135 30.52 0.61 42.88
C SER A 135 29.55 -0.56 42.77
N TYR A 136 29.91 -1.71 43.32
CA TYR A 136 29.00 -2.84 43.38
C TYR A 136 29.07 -3.58 44.72
N GLU A 137 27.93 -4.20 45.07
CA GLU A 137 27.81 -5.11 46.20
C GLU A 137 27.10 -6.38 45.74
N LEU A 138 27.66 -7.56 46.04
CA LEU A 138 27.07 -8.86 45.76
C LEU A 138 26.69 -9.53 47.08
N LEU A 139 25.41 -9.81 47.23
CA LEU A 139 24.83 -10.36 48.47
C LEU A 139 24.13 -11.70 48.14
N GLU A 140 24.29 -12.69 48.97
CA GLU A 140 23.40 -13.84 48.98
C GLU A 140 22.13 -13.46 49.78
N VAL A 141 20.96 -13.70 49.19
CA VAL A 141 19.67 -13.35 49.75
C VAL A 141 18.81 -14.60 49.93
N GLU A 142 17.58 -14.44 50.50
CA GLU A 142 16.69 -15.58 50.74
C GLU A 142 16.48 -16.43 49.49
N PRO A 143 16.61 -17.77 49.59
CA PRO A 143 16.45 -18.68 48.47
C PRO A 143 15.07 -18.55 47.79
N ARG A 144 15.06 -18.67 46.43
CA ARG A 144 13.83 -18.77 45.64
C ARG A 144 13.74 -20.14 44.99
N GLN A 145 12.50 -20.62 44.77
CA GLN A 145 12.26 -21.85 44.03
C GLN A 145 12.45 -21.62 42.52
N GLY A 146 12.91 -22.66 41.82
CA GLY A 146 13.15 -22.60 40.36
C GLY A 146 14.46 -21.88 39.99
N SER A 147 14.46 -21.26 38.84
CA SER A 147 15.55 -20.44 38.34
C SER A 147 14.99 -19.20 37.63
N GLY A 148 15.82 -18.17 37.46
CA GLY A 148 15.44 -16.96 36.74
C GLY A 148 16.33 -15.78 37.09
N THR A 149 16.05 -14.65 36.45
CA THR A 149 16.73 -13.37 36.69
C THR A 149 15.76 -12.21 36.64
N VAL A 150 16.00 -11.21 37.49
CA VAL A 150 15.35 -9.89 37.43
C VAL A 150 16.45 -8.86 37.29
N VAL A 151 16.37 -8.03 36.27
CA VAL A 151 17.20 -6.84 36.12
C VAL A 151 16.30 -5.62 36.29
N ALA A 152 16.62 -4.75 37.24
CA ALA A 152 15.86 -3.55 37.54
C ALA A 152 16.75 -2.30 37.56
N LEU A 153 16.27 -1.23 36.94
CA LEU A 153 16.86 0.11 36.93
C LEU A 153 16.01 1.02 37.83
N GLU A 154 16.64 1.83 38.67
CA GLU A 154 15.96 2.80 39.51
C GLU A 154 16.35 4.23 39.11
N ASN A 155 15.34 4.99 38.71
CA ASN A 155 15.43 6.40 38.34
C ASN A 155 14.45 7.22 39.20
N THR A 156 14.58 8.55 39.15
CA THR A 156 13.59 9.44 39.76
C THR A 156 12.90 10.24 38.66
N PHE A 157 11.58 10.09 38.52
CA PHE A 157 10.77 10.79 37.51
C PHE A 157 9.55 11.42 38.18
N ASP A 158 9.17 12.61 37.72
CA ASP A 158 7.82 13.13 37.94
C ASP A 158 6.78 12.34 37.14
N VAL A 159 5.49 12.64 37.32
CA VAL A 159 4.38 11.92 36.67
C VAL A 159 4.47 12.01 35.16
N GLU A 160 4.77 13.19 34.60
CA GLU A 160 4.85 13.38 33.15
C GLU A 160 6.08 12.67 32.55
N ALA A 161 7.22 12.72 33.21
CA ALA A 161 8.42 12.00 32.78
C ALA A 161 8.20 10.48 32.85
N PHE A 162 7.47 9.99 33.86
CA PHE A 162 7.10 8.59 33.95
C PHE A 162 6.18 8.16 32.80
N GLN A 163 5.18 8.95 32.44
CA GLN A 163 4.31 8.66 31.30
C GLN A 163 5.13 8.57 30.00
N ARG A 164 6.03 9.54 29.75
CA ARG A 164 6.95 9.49 28.59
C ARG A 164 7.86 8.26 28.63
N HIS A 165 8.33 7.87 29.81
CA HIS A 165 9.17 6.68 29.99
C HIS A 165 8.40 5.38 29.67
N VAL A 166 7.13 5.27 30.07
CA VAL A 166 6.25 4.14 29.73
C VAL A 166 6.05 4.05 28.21
N GLU A 167 5.74 5.17 27.56
CA GLU A 167 5.56 5.22 26.11
C GLU A 167 6.84 4.86 25.35
N ALA A 168 7.98 5.40 25.75
CA ALA A 168 9.28 5.13 25.14
C ALA A 168 9.70 3.66 25.34
N SER A 169 9.47 3.09 26.51
CA SER A 169 9.73 1.67 26.80
C SER A 169 8.86 0.76 25.94
N ARG A 170 7.55 1.07 25.83
CA ARG A 170 6.62 0.36 24.95
C ARG A 170 7.08 0.42 23.50
N ALA A 171 7.43 1.61 23.01
CA ALA A 171 7.90 1.81 21.65
C ALA A 171 9.19 1.01 21.36
N ALA A 172 10.15 1.01 22.28
CA ALA A 172 11.40 0.26 22.14
C ALA A 172 11.16 -1.26 22.13
N LEU A 173 10.36 -1.78 23.08
CA LEU A 173 9.99 -3.19 23.13
C LEU A 173 9.26 -3.61 21.84
N THR A 174 8.29 -2.82 21.39
CA THR A 174 7.57 -3.07 20.14
C THR A 174 8.51 -3.04 18.94
N ARG A 175 9.40 -2.06 18.86
CA ARG A 175 10.35 -1.94 17.75
C ARG A 175 11.32 -3.11 17.68
N TRP A 176 11.90 -3.50 18.82
CA TRP A 176 13.02 -4.42 18.83
C TRP A 176 12.63 -5.87 19.12
N CYS A 177 11.51 -6.10 19.87
CA CYS A 177 11.22 -7.40 20.46
C CYS A 177 9.84 -7.96 20.06
N ARG A 178 9.05 -7.27 19.22
CA ARG A 178 7.67 -7.68 18.92
C ARG A 178 7.52 -9.07 18.28
N HIS A 179 8.57 -9.63 17.73
CA HIS A 179 8.55 -10.99 17.17
C HIS A 179 9.35 -11.99 17.99
N ALA A 180 9.71 -11.62 19.23
CA ALA A 180 10.37 -12.54 20.15
C ALA A 180 9.60 -13.87 20.22
N ARG A 181 10.35 -14.97 20.29
CA ARG A 181 9.76 -16.32 20.34
C ARG A 181 9.17 -16.66 21.72
N VAL A 182 9.39 -15.80 22.70
CA VAL A 182 8.87 -15.91 24.07
C VAL A 182 7.84 -14.81 24.32
N PRO A 183 6.77 -15.09 25.08
CA PRO A 183 5.79 -14.08 25.45
C PRO A 183 6.45 -12.95 26.25
N ILE A 184 6.14 -11.70 25.90
CA ILE A 184 6.58 -10.50 26.61
C ILE A 184 5.36 -9.74 27.08
N THR A 185 5.20 -9.58 28.39
CA THR A 185 4.10 -8.80 28.99
C THR A 185 4.65 -7.54 29.63
N LEU A 186 4.11 -6.38 29.23
CA LEU A 186 4.40 -5.07 29.82
C LEU A 186 3.29 -4.69 30.81
N PHE A 187 3.70 -4.23 31.99
CA PHE A 187 2.82 -3.71 33.01
C PHE A 187 3.38 -2.39 33.58
N ALA A 188 2.56 -1.35 33.64
CA ALA A 188 2.92 -0.07 34.26
C ALA A 188 2.00 0.28 35.39
N SER A 189 2.54 0.81 36.51
CA SER A 189 1.78 1.25 37.68
C SER A 189 2.35 2.52 38.31
N ASP A 190 1.50 3.36 38.84
CA ASP A 190 1.87 4.61 39.52
C ASP A 190 1.00 4.81 40.79
N GLU A 191 1.63 4.85 41.93
CA GLU A 191 0.93 5.01 43.23
C GLU A 191 0.27 6.39 43.38
N THR A 192 0.61 7.39 42.57
CA THR A 192 0.19 8.77 42.79
C THR A 192 -0.81 9.35 41.79
N GLY A 193 -0.99 8.79 40.63
CA GLY A 193 -1.90 9.43 39.67
C GLY A 193 -2.15 8.73 38.34
N PHE A 194 -1.28 7.86 37.91
CA PHE A 194 -1.47 7.13 36.67
C PHE A 194 -2.35 5.87 36.87
N GLY A 195 -2.30 5.30 38.09
CA GLY A 195 -2.93 4.03 38.41
C GLY A 195 -2.24 2.84 37.73
N ASP A 196 -2.90 1.69 37.80
CA ASP A 196 -2.38 0.46 37.22
C ASP A 196 -2.84 0.29 35.76
N SER A 197 -1.92 0.06 34.86
CA SER A 197 -2.26 -0.33 33.50
C SER A 197 -2.73 -1.79 33.46
N LYS A 198 -3.58 -2.13 32.49
CA LYS A 198 -3.81 -3.54 32.15
C LYS A 198 -2.52 -4.13 31.57
N PRO A 199 -2.19 -5.40 31.88
CA PRO A 199 -1.09 -6.09 31.25
C PRO A 199 -1.24 -6.04 29.72
N GLU A 200 -0.19 -5.61 29.04
CA GLU A 200 -0.13 -5.48 27.58
C GLU A 200 0.83 -6.53 27.03
N ARG A 201 0.37 -7.30 26.06
CA ARG A 201 1.24 -8.24 25.34
C ARG A 201 1.98 -7.52 24.22
N ILE A 202 3.29 -7.61 24.22
CA ILE A 202 4.17 -6.95 23.23
C ILE A 202 4.41 -7.83 22.02
N ASP A 203 4.59 -9.14 22.24
CA ASP A 203 4.90 -10.07 21.16
C ASP A 203 3.70 -10.31 20.25
N VAL A 204 3.95 -10.29 18.95
CA VAL A 204 2.97 -10.58 17.91
C VAL A 204 3.51 -11.66 16.96
N PRO A 205 2.61 -12.42 16.30
CA PRO A 205 3.03 -13.40 15.31
C PRO A 205 3.94 -12.81 14.22
N PHE A 206 4.90 -13.59 13.76
CA PHE A 206 5.80 -13.21 12.67
C PHE A 206 5.04 -13.23 11.35
N GLY A 207 4.42 -12.12 11.01
CA GLY A 207 3.60 -11.92 9.81
C GLY A 207 3.91 -10.59 9.14
N LEU A 208 3.29 -10.36 7.99
CA LEU A 208 3.40 -9.12 7.23
C LEU A 208 2.02 -8.72 6.72
N PRO A 209 1.52 -7.50 7.00
CA PRO A 209 0.25 -7.03 6.46
C PRO A 209 0.41 -6.70 4.97
N ALA A 210 0.01 -7.63 4.11
CA ALA A 210 0.02 -7.46 2.66
C ALA A 210 -1.19 -8.14 2.01
N LEU A 211 -1.60 -7.69 0.83
CA LEU A 211 -2.75 -8.26 0.11
C LEU A 211 -2.50 -9.70 -0.33
N VAL A 212 -1.25 -10.00 -0.65
CA VAL A 212 -0.79 -11.36 -0.94
C VAL A 212 0.43 -11.63 -0.10
N THR A 213 0.44 -12.74 0.64
CA THR A 213 1.55 -13.17 1.47
C THR A 213 1.92 -14.62 1.19
N LEU A 214 3.20 -14.92 1.37
CA LEU A 214 3.75 -16.26 1.36
C LEU A 214 4.71 -16.40 2.54
N THR A 215 4.49 -17.42 3.37
CA THR A 215 5.47 -17.84 4.40
C THR A 215 6.22 -19.06 3.89
N HIS A 216 7.53 -19.04 4.05
CA HIS A 216 8.42 -20.12 3.69
C HIS A 216 9.41 -20.38 4.84
N GLU A 217 9.54 -21.63 5.25
CA GLU A 217 10.48 -22.06 6.28
C GLU A 217 11.42 -23.11 5.72
N ALA A 218 12.71 -22.89 5.83
CA ALA A 218 13.73 -23.81 5.38
C ALA A 218 15.01 -23.66 6.22
N LEU A 219 15.62 -24.78 6.60
CA LEU A 219 16.91 -24.84 7.29
C LEU A 219 17.00 -23.97 8.56
N GLY A 220 15.89 -23.83 9.29
CA GLY A 220 15.81 -23.01 10.50
C GLY A 220 15.63 -21.50 10.24
N GLU A 221 15.46 -21.12 9.00
CA GLU A 221 15.19 -19.76 8.57
C GLU A 221 13.71 -19.59 8.22
N ARG A 222 13.17 -18.40 8.45
CA ARG A 222 11.78 -18.09 8.16
C ARG A 222 11.70 -16.84 7.30
N PHE A 223 10.97 -16.95 6.21
CA PHE A 223 10.71 -15.88 5.24
C PHE A 223 9.22 -15.60 5.20
N VAL A 224 8.85 -14.34 5.27
CA VAL A 224 7.51 -13.86 4.93
C VAL A 224 7.68 -12.85 3.82
N VAL A 225 7.16 -13.15 2.64
CA VAL A 225 7.21 -12.25 1.49
C VAL A 225 5.79 -11.82 1.11
N GLY A 226 5.62 -10.60 0.66
CA GLY A 226 4.29 -10.05 0.37
C GLY A 226 4.29 -9.06 -0.79
N ALA A 227 3.10 -8.89 -1.36
CA ALA A 227 2.80 -7.95 -2.43
C ALA A 227 1.56 -7.12 -2.10
N GLY A 228 1.63 -5.82 -2.38
CA GLY A 228 0.55 -4.87 -2.15
C GLY A 228 0.32 -4.55 -0.66
N SER A 229 0.19 -3.28 -0.31
CA SER A 229 -0.17 -2.84 1.03
C SER A 229 -1.68 -3.02 1.28
N VAL A 230 -2.06 -3.31 2.53
CA VAL A 230 -3.46 -3.37 2.94
C VAL A 230 -3.94 -1.94 3.20
N PRO A 231 -4.95 -1.43 2.49
CA PRO A 231 -5.36 -0.01 2.57
C PRO A 231 -5.80 0.45 3.97
N GLU A 232 -6.31 -0.47 4.79
CA GLU A 232 -6.86 -0.18 6.12
C GLU A 232 -5.97 -0.75 7.25
N ALA A 233 -4.70 -1.05 6.97
CA ALA A 233 -3.78 -1.51 8.00
C ALA A 233 -3.56 -0.42 9.05
N PRO A 234 -3.47 -0.77 10.35
CA PRO A 234 -3.10 0.19 11.38
C PRO A 234 -1.78 0.88 11.04
N PRO A 235 -1.61 2.17 11.37
CA PRO A 235 -0.38 2.90 11.07
C PRO A 235 0.81 2.24 11.78
N SER A 236 1.71 1.69 10.99
CA SER A 236 2.95 1.05 11.45
C SER A 236 3.97 1.11 10.32
N LEU A 237 5.25 0.93 10.64
CA LEU A 237 6.29 0.84 9.60
C LEU A 237 5.98 -0.26 8.57
N GLU A 238 5.38 -1.35 9.03
CA GLU A 238 4.96 -2.48 8.18
C GLU A 238 3.75 -2.18 7.29
N ALA A 239 3.03 -1.10 7.50
CA ALA A 239 1.89 -0.72 6.68
C ALA A 239 2.29 0.08 5.43
N HIS A 240 3.53 0.59 5.38
CA HIS A 240 4.03 1.37 4.26
C HIS A 240 4.13 0.54 2.98
N GLU A 241 4.12 1.21 1.83
CA GLU A 241 4.20 0.56 0.50
C GLU A 241 5.45 -0.31 0.35
N HIS A 242 6.58 0.16 0.85
CA HIS A 242 7.83 -0.58 0.94
C HIS A 242 8.06 -1.03 2.38
N PHE A 243 8.53 -2.23 2.55
CA PHE A 243 8.94 -2.73 3.84
C PHE A 243 9.95 -3.87 3.70
N SER A 244 11.06 -3.76 4.41
CA SER A 244 12.04 -4.84 4.57
C SER A 244 12.44 -4.99 6.03
N GLY A 245 12.41 -6.22 6.55
CA GLY A 245 12.76 -6.51 7.93
C GLY A 245 13.68 -7.73 8.06
N PHE A 246 14.71 -7.60 8.89
CA PHE A 246 15.68 -8.65 9.20
C PHE A 246 15.69 -8.92 10.69
N TYR A 247 15.63 -10.18 11.05
CA TYR A 247 15.44 -10.63 12.43
C TYR A 247 16.37 -11.79 12.78
N LYS A 248 16.69 -11.89 14.07
CA LYS A 248 17.39 -13.01 14.67
C LYS A 248 16.71 -13.40 15.97
N ARG A 249 16.27 -14.64 16.10
CA ARG A 249 15.49 -15.13 17.26
C ARG A 249 14.24 -14.29 17.57
N GLY A 250 13.63 -13.73 16.52
CA GLY A 250 12.50 -12.83 16.65
C GLY A 250 12.85 -11.40 17.07
N LEU A 251 14.13 -11.09 17.33
CA LEU A 251 14.58 -9.73 17.62
C LEU A 251 14.93 -9.00 16.34
N THR A 252 14.51 -7.75 16.22
CA THR A 252 14.78 -6.90 15.05
C THR A 252 16.28 -6.58 14.97
N LEU A 253 16.89 -6.91 13.83
CA LEU A 253 18.21 -6.43 13.47
C LEU A 253 18.12 -5.10 12.72
N TYR A 254 17.22 -5.04 11.74
CA TYR A 254 17.01 -3.86 10.91
C TYR A 254 15.63 -3.90 10.25
N GLU A 255 14.99 -2.74 10.16
CA GLU A 255 13.74 -2.54 9.40
C GLU A 255 13.85 -1.25 8.60
N SER A 256 13.24 -1.24 7.40
CA SER A 256 13.17 -0.08 6.54
C SER A 256 11.84 -0.05 5.77
N ASP A 257 11.30 1.14 5.59
CA ASP A 257 10.16 1.45 4.73
C ASP A 257 10.59 2.04 3.38
N THR A 258 11.90 2.04 3.11
CA THR A 258 12.47 2.50 1.85
C THR A 258 12.96 1.33 1.00
N GLU A 259 12.98 1.54 -0.32
CA GLU A 259 13.47 0.54 -1.27
C GLU A 259 15.00 0.53 -1.29
N LEU A 260 15.59 -0.49 -0.69
CA LEU A 260 17.03 -0.56 -0.45
C LEU A 260 17.76 -1.56 -1.37
N PHE A 261 17.03 -2.48 -1.99
CA PHE A 261 17.63 -3.64 -2.68
C PHE A 261 17.12 -3.74 -4.12
N SER A 262 18.04 -3.75 -5.08
CA SER A 262 17.72 -3.90 -6.50
C SER A 262 17.28 -5.32 -6.85
N GLY A 263 16.32 -5.44 -7.78
CA GLY A 263 15.82 -6.71 -8.31
C GLY A 263 14.72 -7.35 -7.47
N ILE A 264 14.30 -6.71 -6.38
CA ILE A 264 13.15 -7.07 -5.55
C ILE A 264 12.26 -5.85 -5.27
N GLU A 265 12.25 -4.89 -6.19
CA GLU A 265 11.48 -3.65 -6.09
C GLU A 265 9.99 -3.98 -5.94
N GLY A 266 9.35 -3.37 -4.94
CA GLY A 266 7.94 -3.60 -4.58
C GLY A 266 7.66 -4.87 -3.79
N VAL A 267 8.66 -5.73 -3.54
CA VAL A 267 8.52 -6.89 -2.67
C VAL A 267 8.67 -6.45 -1.22
N ARG A 268 7.67 -6.74 -0.42
CA ARG A 268 7.69 -6.52 1.03
C ARG A 268 8.11 -7.81 1.70
N PHE A 269 8.99 -7.76 2.69
CA PHE A 269 9.46 -9.01 3.29
C PHE A 269 9.95 -8.87 4.73
N LYS A 270 9.91 -9.99 5.44
CA LYS A 270 10.59 -10.26 6.71
C LYS A 270 11.42 -11.52 6.56
N VAL A 271 12.63 -11.49 7.07
CA VAL A 271 13.51 -12.66 7.12
C VAL A 271 14.05 -12.83 8.51
N GLU A 272 13.93 -14.03 9.06
CA GLU A 272 14.55 -14.44 10.30
C GLU A 272 15.62 -15.52 10.01
N SER A 273 16.86 -15.25 10.41
CA SER A 273 17.97 -16.20 10.29
C SER A 273 18.97 -16.04 11.44
N GLU A 274 19.43 -17.16 11.98
CA GLU A 274 20.49 -17.20 13.02
C GLU A 274 21.85 -16.72 12.50
N LYS A 275 22.06 -16.75 11.19
CA LYS A 275 23.32 -16.38 10.54
C LYS A 275 23.45 -14.90 10.26
N LEU A 276 22.32 -14.17 10.24
CA LEU A 276 22.34 -12.73 10.08
C LEU A 276 23.01 -12.06 11.27
N SER A 277 23.77 -11.02 11.00
CA SER A 277 24.48 -10.21 12.01
C SER A 277 24.22 -8.73 11.78
N HIS A 278 24.20 -7.96 12.86
CA HIS A 278 24.17 -6.50 12.77
C HIS A 278 25.58 -5.90 12.59
N THR A 279 25.63 -4.64 12.21
CA THR A 279 26.84 -3.80 12.23
C THR A 279 27.32 -3.56 13.66
N LEU A 280 28.51 -3.03 13.84
CA LEU A 280 29.03 -2.68 15.18
C LEU A 280 28.14 -1.67 15.91
N SER A 281 27.54 -0.72 15.18
CA SER A 281 26.58 0.27 15.69
C SER A 281 25.20 -0.31 16.02
N ARG A 282 24.94 -1.56 15.65
CA ARG A 282 23.67 -2.30 15.87
C ARG A 282 22.43 -1.64 15.27
N ASP A 283 22.60 -0.72 14.33
CA ASP A 283 21.56 0.05 13.65
C ASP A 283 21.25 -0.46 12.23
N ASN A 284 22.02 -1.46 11.75
CA ASN A 284 21.86 -2.03 10.43
C ASN A 284 22.26 -3.51 10.39
N VAL A 285 21.82 -4.22 9.34
CA VAL A 285 22.27 -5.58 9.04
C VAL A 285 23.63 -5.53 8.33
N ARG A 286 24.53 -6.43 8.69
CA ARG A 286 25.85 -6.52 8.06
C ARG A 286 25.72 -6.95 6.61
N ARG A 287 26.41 -6.23 5.72
CA ARG A 287 26.47 -6.56 4.29
C ARG A 287 27.55 -7.60 4.02
N ASP A 288 27.16 -8.86 4.09
CA ASP A 288 28.00 -10.02 3.89
C ASP A 288 27.33 -11.04 2.94
N ASP A 289 28.01 -12.16 2.69
CA ASP A 289 27.50 -13.22 1.80
C ASP A 289 26.17 -13.80 2.29
N GLU A 290 25.94 -13.78 3.60
CA GLU A 290 24.67 -14.26 4.17
C GLU A 290 23.49 -13.34 3.82
N LEU A 291 23.68 -12.03 3.89
CA LEU A 291 22.66 -11.09 3.43
C LEU A 291 22.36 -11.27 1.94
N VAL A 292 23.41 -11.44 1.11
CA VAL A 292 23.23 -11.68 -0.34
C VAL A 292 22.42 -12.95 -0.58
N ARG A 293 22.73 -14.04 0.13
CA ARG A 293 22.03 -15.33 0.04
C ARG A 293 20.54 -15.18 0.42
N VAL A 294 20.27 -14.49 1.50
CA VAL A 294 18.92 -14.25 1.99
C VAL A 294 18.10 -13.43 0.99
N LEU A 295 18.68 -12.37 0.42
CA LEU A 295 18.01 -11.54 -0.59
C LEU A 295 17.74 -12.31 -1.89
N GLU A 296 18.64 -13.21 -2.29
CA GLU A 296 18.41 -14.07 -3.45
C GLU A 296 17.26 -15.06 -3.19
N MET A 297 17.11 -15.58 -1.96
CA MET A 297 15.95 -16.39 -1.58
C MET A 297 14.64 -15.55 -1.64
N VAL A 298 14.63 -14.32 -1.13
CA VAL A 298 13.48 -13.42 -1.25
C VAL A 298 13.10 -13.22 -2.72
N LYS A 299 14.07 -13.01 -3.60
CA LYS A 299 13.87 -12.86 -5.03
C LYS A 299 13.31 -14.14 -5.69
N GLN A 300 13.81 -15.31 -5.31
CA GLN A 300 13.26 -16.58 -5.80
C GLN A 300 11.81 -16.78 -5.36
N LEU A 301 11.49 -16.50 -4.10
CA LEU A 301 10.13 -16.60 -3.57
C LEU A 301 9.19 -15.59 -4.24
N SER A 302 9.65 -14.36 -4.51
CA SER A 302 8.84 -13.32 -5.13
C SER A 302 8.54 -13.59 -6.60
N ARG A 303 9.50 -14.15 -7.35
CA ARG A 303 9.37 -14.46 -8.79
C ARG A 303 8.78 -15.85 -9.07
N GLY A 304 8.66 -16.68 -8.06
CA GLY A 304 8.04 -18.00 -8.11
C GLY A 304 6.66 -18.00 -7.42
N PRO A 305 6.54 -18.64 -6.25
CA PRO A 305 5.24 -18.92 -5.63
C PRO A 305 4.45 -17.69 -5.20
N LEU A 306 5.09 -16.58 -4.83
CA LEU A 306 4.37 -15.35 -4.52
C LEU A 306 3.77 -14.72 -5.77
N ARG A 307 4.50 -14.73 -6.89
CA ARG A 307 4.04 -14.27 -8.20
C ARG A 307 2.78 -14.99 -8.65
N GLU A 308 2.74 -16.32 -8.52
CA GLU A 308 1.57 -17.13 -8.87
C GLU A 308 0.33 -16.70 -8.06
N ARG A 309 0.49 -16.51 -6.75
CA ARG A 309 -0.59 -16.01 -5.89
C ARG A 309 -1.01 -14.58 -6.25
N LEU A 310 -0.06 -13.72 -6.63
CA LEU A 310 -0.35 -12.34 -7.03
C LEU A 310 -1.19 -12.31 -8.31
N VAL A 311 -0.85 -13.12 -9.32
CA VAL A 311 -1.63 -13.26 -10.56
C VAL A 311 -3.04 -13.73 -10.27
N GLU A 312 -3.20 -14.75 -9.44
CA GLU A 312 -4.52 -15.29 -9.05
C GLU A 312 -5.37 -14.23 -8.33
N ARG A 313 -4.81 -13.55 -7.34
CA ARG A 313 -5.51 -12.52 -6.55
C ARG A 313 -5.88 -11.31 -7.39
N LEU A 314 -5.00 -10.87 -8.31
CA LEU A 314 -5.29 -9.81 -9.26
C LEU A 314 -6.46 -10.20 -10.17
N ALA A 315 -6.48 -11.44 -10.68
CA ALA A 315 -7.54 -11.92 -11.53
C ALA A 315 -8.90 -11.98 -10.78
N VAL A 316 -8.90 -12.34 -9.49
CA VAL A 316 -10.12 -12.31 -8.65
C VAL A 316 -10.59 -10.86 -8.45
N ALA A 317 -9.70 -9.95 -8.01
CA ALA A 317 -10.05 -8.55 -7.79
C ALA A 317 -10.56 -7.84 -9.06
N ALA A 318 -9.99 -8.18 -10.22
CA ALA A 318 -10.44 -7.67 -11.52
C ALA A 318 -11.87 -8.16 -11.86
N ARG A 319 -12.18 -9.43 -11.63
CA ARG A 319 -13.52 -10.01 -11.91
C ARG A 319 -14.58 -9.45 -10.96
N GLU A 320 -14.24 -9.32 -9.68
CA GLU A 320 -15.13 -8.83 -8.62
C GLU A 320 -15.28 -7.31 -8.65
N ARG A 321 -14.42 -6.60 -9.40
CA ARG A 321 -14.34 -5.14 -9.44
C ARG A 321 -14.13 -4.51 -8.05
N ASP A 322 -13.38 -5.21 -7.18
CA ASP A 322 -12.92 -4.64 -5.93
C ASP A 322 -11.87 -3.56 -6.20
N ARG A 323 -12.34 -2.31 -6.22
CA ARG A 323 -11.53 -1.15 -6.62
C ARG A 323 -10.25 -1.01 -5.82
N ALA A 324 -10.33 -1.19 -4.49
CA ALA A 324 -9.19 -0.97 -3.59
C ALA A 324 -8.13 -2.05 -3.78
N SER A 325 -8.53 -3.32 -3.70
CA SER A 325 -7.62 -4.45 -3.92
C SER A 325 -7.09 -4.48 -5.35
N TYR A 326 -7.94 -4.18 -6.35
CA TYR A 326 -7.52 -4.16 -7.76
C TYR A 326 -6.41 -3.13 -8.01
N LEU A 327 -6.57 -1.89 -7.51
CA LEU A 327 -5.55 -0.85 -7.66
C LEU A 327 -4.23 -1.25 -6.98
N ALA A 328 -4.30 -1.73 -5.74
CA ALA A 328 -3.11 -2.09 -4.98
C ALA A 328 -2.37 -3.30 -5.59
N LEU A 329 -3.10 -4.33 -6.05
CA LEU A 329 -2.50 -5.50 -6.71
C LEU A 329 -1.95 -5.16 -8.10
N LEU A 330 -2.63 -4.29 -8.85
CA LEU A 330 -2.15 -3.81 -10.15
C LEU A 330 -0.86 -2.99 -9.98
N THR A 331 -0.80 -2.15 -8.95
CA THR A 331 0.41 -1.39 -8.59
C THR A 331 1.56 -2.33 -8.26
N ALA A 332 1.34 -3.32 -7.39
CA ALA A 332 2.35 -4.32 -7.06
C ALA A 332 2.81 -5.09 -8.32
N SER A 333 1.87 -5.49 -9.19
CA SER A 333 2.14 -6.24 -10.43
C SER A 333 2.99 -5.45 -11.44
N SER A 334 2.98 -4.12 -11.39
CA SER A 334 3.77 -3.26 -12.28
C SER A 334 5.24 -3.12 -11.85
N LEU A 335 5.62 -3.63 -10.68
CA LEU A 335 6.96 -3.49 -10.13
C LEU A 335 7.89 -4.64 -10.55
N PRO A 336 9.17 -4.35 -10.83
CA PRO A 336 10.11 -5.34 -11.39
C PRO A 336 10.38 -6.55 -10.52
N GLY A 337 10.20 -6.44 -9.19
CA GLY A 337 10.51 -7.51 -8.24
C GLY A 337 9.72 -8.81 -8.46
N PHE A 338 8.54 -8.72 -9.06
CA PHE A 338 7.71 -9.90 -9.37
C PHE A 338 7.95 -10.47 -10.77
N GLY A 339 8.51 -9.68 -11.68
CA GLY A 339 8.82 -10.11 -13.04
C GLY A 339 7.59 -10.51 -13.88
N LEU A 340 6.43 -9.85 -13.65
CA LEU A 340 5.20 -10.13 -14.40
C LEU A 340 5.23 -9.54 -15.80
N GLY A 341 4.73 -10.30 -16.76
CA GLY A 341 4.57 -9.86 -18.14
C GLY A 341 3.11 -9.67 -18.56
N ALA A 342 2.90 -9.07 -19.72
CA ALA A 342 1.57 -8.79 -20.29
C ALA A 342 0.64 -10.02 -20.40
N ALA A 343 1.19 -11.22 -20.50
CA ALA A 343 0.41 -12.46 -20.57
C ALA A 343 -0.23 -12.86 -19.21
N GLU A 344 0.22 -12.29 -18.10
CA GLU A 344 -0.18 -12.71 -16.75
C GLU A 344 -1.01 -11.65 -16.03
N VAL A 345 -0.87 -10.38 -16.42
CA VAL A 345 -1.60 -9.28 -15.79
C VAL A 345 -3.04 -9.26 -16.28
N THR A 346 -3.98 -9.50 -15.36
CA THR A 346 -5.42 -9.49 -15.64
C THR A 346 -6.01 -8.10 -15.46
N ILE A 347 -6.75 -7.65 -16.46
CA ILE A 347 -7.41 -6.35 -16.53
C ILE A 347 -8.92 -6.53 -16.45
N ALA A 348 -9.57 -5.71 -15.62
CA ALA A 348 -11.03 -5.67 -15.52
C ALA A 348 -11.65 -4.96 -16.73
N LEU A 349 -12.74 -5.49 -17.25
CA LEU A 349 -13.56 -4.87 -18.29
C LEU A 349 -14.75 -4.13 -17.70
N THR A 350 -15.20 -3.08 -18.38
CA THR A 350 -16.42 -2.35 -18.01
C THR A 350 -17.66 -3.22 -18.20
N ASP A 351 -17.71 -3.94 -19.31
CA ASP A 351 -18.78 -4.86 -19.66
C ASP A 351 -18.18 -6.19 -20.14
N ALA A 352 -18.97 -7.26 -20.04
CA ALA A 352 -18.52 -8.59 -20.47
C ALA A 352 -18.39 -8.69 -22.00
N VAL A 353 -17.26 -9.19 -22.46
CA VAL A 353 -17.01 -9.49 -23.88
C VAL A 353 -16.91 -11.01 -24.04
N GLY A 354 -17.82 -11.60 -24.82
CA GLY A 354 -17.88 -13.06 -24.96
C GLY A 354 -18.10 -13.80 -23.63
N GLY A 355 -18.75 -13.15 -22.64
CA GLY A 355 -18.98 -13.68 -21.29
C GLY A 355 -17.83 -13.42 -20.30
N ALA A 356 -16.67 -12.92 -20.74
CA ALA A 356 -15.54 -12.61 -19.86
C ALA A 356 -15.64 -11.17 -19.33
N THR A 357 -15.58 -10.99 -18.00
CA THR A 357 -15.56 -9.68 -17.31
C THR A 357 -14.15 -9.14 -17.07
N ALA A 358 -13.14 -9.94 -17.33
CA ALA A 358 -11.72 -9.58 -17.26
C ALA A 358 -10.94 -10.38 -18.30
N MET A 359 -9.82 -9.86 -18.74
CA MET A 359 -8.90 -10.51 -19.68
C MET A 359 -7.46 -10.10 -19.36
N THR A 360 -6.49 -10.89 -19.82
CA THR A 360 -5.08 -10.50 -19.71
C THR A 360 -4.75 -9.33 -20.65
N VAL A 361 -3.68 -8.60 -20.35
CA VAL A 361 -3.16 -7.55 -21.26
C VAL A 361 -2.94 -8.12 -22.67
N ARG A 362 -2.39 -9.32 -22.77
CA ARG A 362 -2.14 -10.00 -24.06
C ARG A 362 -3.41 -10.31 -24.82
N GLU A 363 -4.45 -10.77 -24.14
CA GLU A 363 -5.76 -11.01 -24.77
C GLU A 363 -6.42 -9.72 -25.23
N LEU A 364 -6.27 -8.65 -24.44
CA LEU A 364 -6.74 -7.32 -24.80
C LEU A 364 -6.04 -6.78 -26.05
N GLU A 365 -4.71 -6.92 -26.13
CA GLU A 365 -3.93 -6.55 -27.32
C GLU A 365 -4.37 -7.33 -28.55
N ALA A 366 -4.63 -8.63 -28.41
CA ALA A 366 -5.12 -9.48 -29.49
C ALA A 366 -6.53 -9.08 -29.95
N ALA A 367 -7.41 -8.68 -29.01
CA ALA A 367 -8.79 -8.25 -29.29
C ALA A 367 -8.85 -6.80 -29.83
N THR A 368 -7.80 -6.00 -29.66
CA THR A 368 -7.76 -4.62 -30.13
C THR A 368 -7.10 -4.55 -31.50
N PRO A 369 -7.78 -4.07 -32.57
CA PRO A 369 -7.20 -3.99 -33.91
C PRO A 369 -5.92 -3.14 -33.92
N TRP A 370 -4.93 -3.58 -34.68
CA TRP A 370 -3.66 -2.88 -34.79
C TRP A 370 -3.85 -1.39 -35.16
N ARG A 371 -3.18 -0.50 -34.47
CA ARG A 371 -3.30 0.97 -34.57
C ARG A 371 -4.60 1.58 -34.02
N LYS A 372 -5.45 0.82 -33.32
CA LYS A 372 -6.59 1.43 -32.62
C LYS A 372 -6.30 1.59 -31.13
N PRO A 373 -6.79 2.67 -30.50
CA PRO A 373 -6.60 2.86 -29.08
C PRO A 373 -7.36 1.82 -28.26
N VAL A 374 -6.83 1.45 -27.11
CA VAL A 374 -7.59 0.74 -26.07
C VAL A 374 -8.62 1.71 -25.52
N LEU A 375 -9.87 1.27 -25.50
CA LEU A 375 -10.96 2.07 -24.96
C LEU A 375 -11.03 1.90 -23.44
N THR A 376 -11.24 3.00 -22.73
CA THR A 376 -11.37 3.00 -21.28
C THR A 376 -12.65 3.70 -20.85
N ALA A 377 -13.22 3.26 -19.73
CA ALA A 377 -14.35 3.95 -19.10
C ALA A 377 -14.34 3.77 -17.58
N THR A 378 -14.85 4.74 -16.85
CA THR A 378 -14.89 4.72 -15.38
C THR A 378 -16.04 3.87 -14.83
N ALA A 379 -17.11 3.71 -15.61
CA ALA A 379 -18.30 2.94 -15.25
C ALA A 379 -18.97 2.38 -16.52
N PRO A 380 -19.76 1.30 -16.40
CA PRO A 380 -20.56 0.79 -17.50
C PRO A 380 -21.67 1.80 -17.90
N ASP A 381 -21.92 1.91 -19.20
CA ASP A 381 -23.01 2.69 -19.79
C ASP A 381 -23.54 2.01 -21.07
N ALA A 382 -24.52 2.61 -21.73
CA ALA A 382 -25.12 2.06 -22.94
C ALA A 382 -24.10 1.92 -24.09
N LEU A 383 -23.12 2.83 -24.16
CA LEU A 383 -22.07 2.80 -25.18
C LEU A 383 -21.07 1.66 -24.92
N THR A 384 -20.62 1.50 -23.67
CA THR A 384 -19.68 0.43 -23.30
C THR A 384 -20.30 -0.95 -23.49
N ALA A 385 -21.59 -1.11 -23.13
CA ALA A 385 -22.36 -2.34 -23.35
C ALA A 385 -22.49 -2.70 -24.84
N ALA A 386 -22.80 -1.69 -25.67
CA ALA A 386 -22.91 -1.90 -27.10
C ALA A 386 -21.58 -2.20 -27.79
N LEU A 387 -20.48 -1.60 -27.32
CA LEU A 387 -19.12 -1.94 -27.77
C LEU A 387 -18.74 -3.38 -27.40
N ALA A 388 -19.07 -3.78 -26.17
CA ALA A 388 -18.82 -5.15 -25.71
C ALA A 388 -19.62 -6.18 -26.53
N ALA A 389 -20.89 -5.89 -26.87
CA ALA A 389 -21.70 -6.73 -27.73
C ALA A 389 -21.13 -6.90 -29.16
N GLN A 390 -20.33 -5.93 -29.61
CA GLN A 390 -19.58 -5.99 -30.88
C GLN A 390 -18.19 -6.67 -30.75
N GLY A 391 -17.89 -7.26 -29.58
CA GLY A 391 -16.60 -7.87 -29.31
C GLY A 391 -15.45 -6.87 -29.09
N ARG A 392 -15.77 -5.59 -28.85
CA ARG A 392 -14.78 -4.54 -28.56
C ARG A 392 -14.64 -4.34 -27.06
N PRO A 393 -13.51 -4.76 -26.45
CA PRO A 393 -13.33 -4.61 -25.02
C PRO A 393 -13.15 -3.12 -24.63
N VAL A 394 -13.78 -2.74 -23.52
CA VAL A 394 -13.60 -1.45 -22.85
C VAL A 394 -13.03 -1.71 -21.48
N VAL A 395 -11.86 -1.19 -21.20
CA VAL A 395 -11.15 -1.40 -19.93
C VAL A 395 -11.77 -0.56 -18.83
N TRP A 396 -12.01 -1.18 -17.69
CA TRP A 396 -12.49 -0.47 -16.52
C TRP A 396 -11.37 0.30 -15.82
N THR A 397 -11.50 1.63 -15.80
CA THR A 397 -10.53 2.55 -15.19
C THR A 397 -11.23 3.45 -14.19
N PRO A 398 -11.55 2.95 -12.97
CA PRO A 398 -12.31 3.71 -11.98
C PRO A 398 -11.59 4.95 -11.44
N SER A 399 -10.32 5.12 -11.76
CA SER A 399 -9.52 6.30 -11.44
C SER A 399 -8.40 6.50 -12.44
N GLY A 400 -7.90 7.74 -12.57
CA GLY A 400 -6.74 8.06 -13.41
C GLY A 400 -5.45 7.37 -12.95
N GLU A 401 -5.39 6.87 -11.73
CA GLU A 401 -4.26 6.11 -11.23
C GLU A 401 -4.25 4.68 -11.80
N VAL A 402 -5.40 4.01 -11.85
CA VAL A 402 -5.54 2.71 -12.53
C VAL A 402 -5.12 2.84 -14.00
N GLU A 403 -5.55 3.91 -14.69
CA GLU A 403 -5.18 4.16 -16.08
C GLU A 403 -3.66 4.31 -16.25
N ARG A 404 -3.00 5.08 -15.39
CA ARG A 404 -1.54 5.24 -15.40
C ARG A 404 -0.80 3.93 -15.16
N ARG A 405 -1.27 3.10 -14.22
CA ARG A 405 -0.65 1.79 -13.92
C ARG A 405 -0.84 0.81 -15.07
N LEU A 406 -2.02 0.78 -15.67
CA LEU A 406 -2.26 -0.06 -16.86
C LEU A 406 -1.34 0.33 -18.01
N ALA A 407 -1.10 1.61 -18.24
CA ALA A 407 -0.22 2.09 -19.30
C ALA A 407 1.22 1.55 -19.21
N SER A 408 1.68 1.18 -17.99
CA SER A 408 3.03 0.60 -17.81
C SER A 408 3.19 -0.83 -18.35
N PHE A 409 2.10 -1.54 -18.56
CA PHE A 409 2.13 -2.91 -19.10
C PHE A 409 2.12 -2.97 -20.63
N PHE A 410 1.86 -1.86 -21.31
CA PHE A 410 1.80 -1.82 -22.75
C PHE A 410 3.13 -1.37 -23.35
N ASP A 411 3.64 -2.10 -24.34
CA ASP A 411 4.84 -1.68 -25.09
C ASP A 411 4.52 -0.36 -25.81
N PRO A 412 5.31 0.72 -25.62
CA PRO A 412 5.13 1.98 -26.35
C PRO A 412 5.17 1.82 -27.87
N ARG A 413 5.74 0.71 -28.39
CA ARG A 413 5.77 0.36 -29.82
C ARG A 413 4.53 -0.39 -30.29
N ALA A 414 3.78 -1.01 -29.39
CA ALA A 414 2.63 -1.86 -29.72
C ALA A 414 1.30 -1.12 -29.71
N LEU A 415 1.23 0.21 -29.78
CA LEU A 415 -0.02 0.95 -29.95
C LEU A 415 -0.53 1.81 -28.84
N LEU A 416 -0.19 1.54 -27.64
CA LEU A 416 -0.80 2.22 -26.53
C LEU A 416 0.18 3.21 -25.95
N ASN A 417 0.35 4.30 -26.73
CA ASN A 417 0.71 5.55 -26.11
C ASN A 417 -0.28 5.74 -24.94
N PRO A 418 0.16 5.93 -23.69
CA PRO A 418 -0.74 6.24 -22.57
C PRO A 418 -1.73 7.37 -22.86
N ARG A 419 -1.37 8.26 -23.81
CA ARG A 419 -2.24 9.32 -24.33
C ARG A 419 -3.36 8.82 -25.25
N SER A 420 -3.33 7.57 -25.69
CA SER A 420 -4.37 6.98 -26.56
C SER A 420 -5.41 6.16 -25.80
N CYS A 421 -5.23 5.92 -24.51
CA CYS A 421 -6.28 5.40 -23.63
C CYS A 421 -7.24 6.53 -23.31
N ARG A 422 -8.40 6.55 -23.95
CA ARG A 422 -9.41 7.60 -23.79
C ARG A 422 -10.73 7.00 -23.38
N PRO A 423 -11.55 7.70 -22.58
CA PRO A 423 -12.88 7.24 -22.27
C PRO A 423 -13.69 6.97 -23.54
N ALA A 424 -14.28 5.78 -23.65
CA ALA A 424 -14.98 5.35 -24.84
C ALA A 424 -16.11 6.31 -25.26
N HIS A 425 -16.86 6.84 -24.28
CA HIS A 425 -17.97 7.75 -24.50
C HIS A 425 -17.56 9.15 -24.97
N GLN A 426 -16.27 9.53 -24.83
CA GLN A 426 -15.77 10.81 -25.36
C GLN A 426 -15.32 10.72 -26.82
N GLU A 427 -15.00 9.51 -27.31
CA GLU A 427 -14.43 9.30 -28.64
C GLU A 427 -15.41 8.79 -29.67
N LEU A 428 -16.42 8.04 -29.21
CA LEU A 428 -17.30 7.29 -30.10
C LEU A 428 -18.77 7.59 -29.82
N VAL A 429 -19.56 7.56 -30.88
CA VAL A 429 -21.02 7.60 -30.86
C VAL A 429 -21.52 6.32 -31.51
N LEU A 430 -22.36 5.59 -30.83
CA LEU A 430 -23.03 4.39 -31.32
C LEU A 430 -24.49 4.69 -31.63
N LEU A 431 -24.95 4.22 -32.78
CA LEU A 431 -26.33 4.39 -33.23
C LEU A 431 -27.11 3.09 -33.09
N GLU A 432 -28.18 3.11 -32.33
CA GLU A 432 -29.19 2.04 -32.32
C GLU A 432 -30.35 2.49 -33.22
N ALA A 433 -30.47 1.88 -34.40
CA ALA A 433 -31.52 2.20 -35.35
C ALA A 433 -32.90 1.88 -34.79
N LEU A 434 -33.85 2.82 -34.90
CA LEU A 434 -35.22 2.65 -34.56
C LEU A 434 -36.08 2.53 -35.85
N PRO A 435 -37.34 2.08 -35.76
CA PRO A 435 -38.27 2.10 -36.88
C PRO A 435 -38.39 3.51 -37.48
N ASP A 436 -38.38 3.61 -38.79
CA ASP A 436 -38.49 4.89 -39.49
C ASP A 436 -39.82 5.56 -39.19
N ALA A 437 -39.78 6.83 -38.74
CA ALA A 437 -40.94 7.64 -38.52
C ALA A 437 -41.35 8.41 -39.80
N PRO A 438 -42.63 8.72 -40.03
CA PRO A 438 -43.07 9.51 -41.19
C PRO A 438 -42.34 10.87 -41.32
N LEU A 439 -41.98 11.49 -40.20
CA LEU A 439 -41.14 12.70 -40.14
C LEU A 439 -39.81 12.51 -40.88
N CYS A 440 -39.17 11.33 -40.80
CA CYS A 440 -37.89 11.06 -41.48
C CYS A 440 -38.02 11.07 -42.99
N GLN A 441 -39.09 10.52 -43.55
CA GLN A 441 -39.35 10.56 -44.98
C GLN A 441 -39.56 11.98 -45.48
N HIS A 442 -40.34 12.75 -44.74
CA HIS A 442 -40.62 14.15 -45.03
C HIS A 442 -39.34 15.01 -44.99
N LEU A 443 -38.53 14.87 -43.95
CA LEU A 443 -37.23 15.53 -43.84
C LEU A 443 -36.29 15.18 -45.00
N ALA A 444 -36.21 13.90 -45.42
CA ALA A 444 -35.38 13.49 -46.54
C ALA A 444 -35.79 14.16 -47.85
N ALA A 445 -37.12 14.32 -48.06
CA ALA A 445 -37.64 15.03 -49.26
C ALA A 445 -37.24 16.50 -49.26
N ILE A 446 -37.31 17.17 -48.11
CA ILE A 446 -36.93 18.61 -47.97
C ILE A 446 -35.41 18.77 -48.13
N LEU A 447 -34.60 17.97 -47.43
CA LEU A 447 -33.16 18.13 -47.35
C LEU A 447 -32.42 17.65 -48.59
N ALA A 448 -33.05 16.88 -49.46
CA ALA A 448 -32.43 16.43 -50.73
C ALA A 448 -32.11 17.58 -51.67
N ALA A 449 -32.84 18.69 -51.61
CA ALA A 449 -32.64 19.87 -52.45
C ALA A 449 -31.76 20.96 -51.80
N THR A 450 -31.36 20.77 -50.57
CA THR A 450 -30.52 21.70 -49.81
C THR A 450 -29.01 21.43 -50.03
N SER A 451 -28.18 22.32 -49.46
CA SER A 451 -26.70 22.17 -49.50
C SER A 451 -26.20 20.89 -48.89
N LEU A 452 -26.94 20.27 -47.97
CA LEU A 452 -26.59 19.00 -47.34
C LEU A 452 -26.81 17.79 -48.27
N GLY A 453 -27.73 17.87 -49.24
CA GLY A 453 -28.00 16.81 -50.23
C GLY A 453 -28.43 15.47 -49.61
N ILE A 454 -29.02 15.50 -48.42
CA ILE A 454 -29.40 14.30 -47.68
C ILE A 454 -30.68 13.72 -48.27
N ARG A 455 -30.61 12.48 -48.75
CA ARG A 455 -31.73 11.77 -49.39
C ARG A 455 -32.40 10.72 -48.52
N ARG A 456 -31.83 10.46 -47.35
CA ARG A 456 -32.33 9.45 -46.41
C ARG A 456 -32.19 9.99 -44.99
N ALA A 457 -33.26 9.94 -44.25
CA ALA A 457 -33.26 10.27 -42.81
C ALA A 457 -33.82 9.08 -42.01
N ARG A 458 -33.25 8.84 -40.87
CA ARG A 458 -33.61 7.74 -39.97
C ARG A 458 -33.64 8.23 -38.54
N LEU A 459 -34.33 7.45 -37.69
CA LEU A 459 -34.39 7.69 -36.27
C LEU A 459 -33.47 6.68 -35.56
N ALA A 460 -32.71 7.14 -34.58
CA ALA A 460 -31.85 6.31 -33.76
C ALA A 460 -31.85 6.76 -32.29
N ARG A 461 -31.53 5.83 -31.40
CA ARG A 461 -30.95 6.21 -30.11
C ARG A 461 -29.47 6.37 -30.28
N VAL A 462 -28.96 7.49 -29.81
CA VAL A 462 -27.55 7.79 -29.82
C VAL A 462 -26.97 7.48 -28.46
N CYS A 463 -25.94 6.65 -28.43
CA CYS A 463 -25.17 6.32 -27.23
C CYS A 463 -23.86 7.13 -27.25
N GLY A 464 -23.67 7.99 -26.26
CA GLY A 464 -22.58 8.96 -26.19
C GLY A 464 -23.11 10.38 -26.19
N GLU A 465 -22.18 11.35 -26.15
CA GLU A 465 -22.53 12.77 -26.13
C GLU A 465 -22.46 13.39 -27.53
N LEU A 466 -23.52 14.10 -27.90
CA LEU A 466 -23.60 14.85 -29.16
C LEU A 466 -23.36 16.37 -29.01
N ASP A 467 -22.81 16.82 -27.88
CA ASP A 467 -22.63 18.25 -27.59
C ASP A 467 -23.94 19.09 -27.76
N GLY A 468 -25.08 18.49 -27.38
CA GLY A 468 -26.41 19.13 -27.50
C GLY A 468 -27.01 19.07 -28.90
N ARG A 469 -26.43 18.43 -29.86
CA ARG A 469 -26.98 18.24 -31.22
C ARG A 469 -28.09 17.21 -31.22
N CYS A 470 -29.10 17.42 -32.04
CA CYS A 470 -30.18 16.47 -32.22
C CYS A 470 -30.03 15.62 -33.50
N ALA A 471 -29.04 15.90 -34.35
CA ALA A 471 -28.88 15.24 -35.64
C ALA A 471 -27.39 14.93 -35.97
N LEU A 472 -27.20 13.86 -36.71
CA LEU A 472 -25.93 13.41 -37.26
C LEU A 472 -26.06 13.16 -38.76
N ALA A 473 -25.05 13.58 -39.54
CA ALA A 473 -24.90 13.13 -40.92
C ALA A 473 -23.82 12.03 -40.94
N VAL A 474 -24.15 10.86 -41.44
CA VAL A 474 -23.33 9.66 -41.40
C VAL A 474 -23.23 8.96 -42.74
N PRO A 475 -22.14 8.20 -43.02
CA PRO A 475 -22.08 7.27 -44.13
C PRO A 475 -23.18 6.22 -44.06
N SER A 476 -23.71 5.78 -45.20
CA SER A 476 -24.72 4.72 -45.24
C SER A 476 -24.23 3.44 -44.57
N GLY A 477 -25.05 2.89 -43.67
CA GLY A 477 -24.75 1.67 -42.94
C GLY A 477 -23.80 1.85 -41.75
N ALA A 478 -23.40 3.07 -41.38
CA ALA A 478 -22.58 3.29 -40.19
C ALA A 478 -23.38 3.08 -38.92
N THR A 479 -22.79 2.35 -37.98
CA THR A 479 -23.36 2.09 -36.64
C THR A 479 -22.48 2.65 -35.53
N LEU A 480 -21.26 3.06 -35.86
CA LEU A 480 -20.27 3.58 -34.94
C LEU A 480 -19.45 4.66 -35.61
N LEU A 481 -19.33 5.83 -34.98
CA LEU A 481 -18.59 6.98 -35.47
C LEU A 481 -17.61 7.47 -34.42
N ALA A 482 -16.42 7.92 -34.85
CA ALA A 482 -15.56 8.71 -33.99
C ALA A 482 -16.19 10.10 -33.78
N ARG A 483 -16.00 10.68 -32.57
CA ARG A 483 -16.61 11.98 -32.24
C ARG A 483 -16.20 13.10 -33.20
N ASN A 484 -14.98 13.07 -33.70
CA ASN A 484 -14.46 14.04 -34.66
C ASN A 484 -15.04 13.85 -36.10
N ASP A 485 -15.73 12.75 -36.36
CA ASP A 485 -16.45 12.51 -37.63
C ASP A 485 -17.88 13.06 -37.59
N LEU A 486 -18.35 13.54 -36.44
CA LEU A 486 -19.66 14.14 -36.32
C LEU A 486 -19.75 15.39 -37.18
N GLY A 487 -20.71 15.40 -38.10
CA GLY A 487 -20.89 16.48 -39.07
C GLY A 487 -20.02 16.39 -40.36
N ARG A 488 -19.17 15.38 -40.49
CA ARG A 488 -18.47 15.07 -41.76
C ARG A 488 -19.32 14.18 -42.66
N GLY A 489 -20.56 14.62 -42.83
CA GLY A 489 -21.68 13.92 -43.38
C GLY A 489 -21.43 12.89 -44.49
N GLY A 490 -22.25 11.87 -44.45
CA GLY A 490 -22.56 10.89 -45.48
C GLY A 490 -23.94 11.11 -46.03
N PRO A 491 -24.46 10.15 -46.81
CA PRO A 491 -25.77 10.30 -47.49
C PRO A 491 -26.97 10.11 -46.55
N GLU A 492 -26.78 9.74 -45.30
CA GLU A 492 -27.86 9.49 -44.35
C GLU A 492 -27.85 10.50 -43.19
N LEU A 493 -29.05 10.98 -42.82
CA LEU A 493 -29.29 11.75 -41.60
C LEU A 493 -29.82 10.80 -40.50
N TRP A 494 -29.26 10.90 -39.31
CA TRP A 494 -29.75 10.22 -38.13
C TRP A 494 -30.23 11.27 -37.13
N LEU A 495 -31.50 11.19 -36.70
CA LEU A 495 -32.07 12.00 -35.63
C LEU A 495 -31.96 11.24 -34.30
N ASP A 496 -31.50 11.91 -33.26
CA ASP A 496 -31.47 11.30 -31.93
C ASP A 496 -32.88 11.34 -31.31
N ALA A 497 -33.46 10.15 -31.16
CA ALA A 497 -34.78 9.95 -30.56
C ALA A 497 -34.87 10.43 -29.09
N ASN A 498 -33.73 10.62 -28.40
CA ASN A 498 -33.66 11.10 -27.04
C ASN A 498 -33.52 12.64 -26.97
N ALA A 499 -33.19 13.31 -28.08
CA ALA A 499 -33.04 14.75 -28.12
C ALA A 499 -34.40 15.46 -27.89
N PRO A 500 -34.49 16.43 -26.95
CA PRO A 500 -35.77 17.05 -26.62
C PRO A 500 -36.52 17.67 -27.83
N ALA A 501 -35.77 18.25 -28.77
CA ALA A 501 -36.32 18.78 -30.00
C ALA A 501 -36.96 17.72 -30.90
N VAL A 502 -36.32 16.55 -31.02
CA VAL A 502 -36.83 15.42 -31.82
C VAL A 502 -38.02 14.77 -31.14
N VAL A 503 -37.98 14.59 -29.81
CA VAL A 503 -39.12 14.10 -29.02
C VAL A 503 -40.35 15.01 -29.20
N LEU A 504 -40.16 16.32 -29.14
CA LEU A 504 -41.26 17.28 -29.36
C LEU A 504 -41.76 17.23 -30.80
N ALA A 505 -40.86 17.16 -31.77
CA ALA A 505 -41.22 17.07 -33.19
C ALA A 505 -42.06 15.81 -33.47
N LEU A 506 -41.64 14.65 -32.99
CA LEU A 506 -42.38 13.38 -33.16
C LEU A 506 -43.79 13.46 -32.55
N ARG A 507 -43.95 14.12 -31.41
CA ARG A 507 -45.26 14.30 -30.76
C ARG A 507 -46.20 15.25 -31.52
N LYS A 508 -45.63 16.23 -32.21
CA LYS A 508 -46.41 17.27 -32.89
C LYS A 508 -46.64 16.99 -34.38
N TYR A 509 -45.88 16.05 -34.94
CA TYR A 509 -45.85 15.80 -36.37
C TYR A 509 -47.22 15.43 -36.95
N ASP A 510 -47.98 14.57 -36.29
CA ASP A 510 -49.30 14.13 -36.79
C ASP A 510 -50.31 15.28 -36.88
N ALA A 511 -50.17 16.31 -36.03
CA ALA A 511 -51.07 17.47 -36.03
C ALA A 511 -50.62 18.55 -37.03
N GLN A 512 -49.32 18.70 -37.26
CA GLN A 512 -48.73 19.79 -38.06
C GLN A 512 -47.53 19.26 -38.88
N PRO A 513 -47.73 18.34 -39.84
CA PRO A 513 -46.62 17.66 -40.52
C PRO A 513 -45.65 18.61 -41.24
N ALA A 514 -46.19 19.55 -42.02
CA ALA A 514 -45.41 20.47 -42.81
C ALA A 514 -44.55 21.43 -41.95
N GLU A 515 -45.18 22.04 -40.95
CA GLU A 515 -44.51 22.99 -40.06
C GLU A 515 -43.41 22.33 -39.23
N VAL A 516 -43.69 21.16 -38.68
CA VAL A 516 -42.72 20.41 -37.87
C VAL A 516 -41.54 19.96 -38.73
N ALA A 517 -41.76 19.41 -39.92
CA ALA A 517 -40.70 18.98 -40.82
C ALA A 517 -39.82 20.16 -41.23
N GLN A 518 -40.39 21.32 -41.54
CA GLN A 518 -39.67 22.54 -41.88
C GLN A 518 -38.81 23.06 -40.69
N LEU A 519 -39.36 23.05 -39.49
CA LEU A 519 -38.61 23.46 -38.30
C LEU A 519 -37.41 22.53 -38.02
N VAL A 520 -37.63 21.23 -38.12
CA VAL A 520 -36.55 20.25 -37.93
C VAL A 520 -35.50 20.33 -39.06
N ALA A 521 -35.92 20.55 -40.31
CA ALA A 521 -35.01 20.76 -41.44
C ALA A 521 -34.11 21.99 -41.22
N ARG A 522 -34.65 23.10 -40.72
CA ARG A 522 -33.88 24.30 -40.34
C ARG A 522 -32.89 24.03 -39.24
N LEU A 523 -33.32 23.31 -38.19
CA LEU A 523 -32.47 22.93 -37.08
C LEU A 523 -31.30 22.06 -37.57
N VAL A 524 -31.56 21.05 -38.42
CA VAL A 524 -30.55 20.19 -39.00
C VAL A 524 -29.54 20.96 -39.85
N LEU A 525 -30.02 21.92 -40.70
CA LEU A 525 -29.14 22.76 -41.50
C LEU A 525 -28.23 23.64 -40.63
N LEU A 526 -28.75 24.20 -39.53
CA LEU A 526 -27.95 24.98 -38.59
C LEU A 526 -26.93 24.13 -37.84
N GLU A 527 -27.33 22.96 -37.36
CA GLU A 527 -26.43 22.07 -36.59
C GLU A 527 -25.30 21.47 -37.46
N LEU A 528 -25.62 21.07 -38.67
CA LEU A 528 -24.65 20.38 -39.56
C LEU A 528 -23.93 21.34 -40.52
N GLY A 529 -24.59 22.41 -40.92
CA GLY A 529 -24.05 23.41 -41.87
C GLY A 529 -23.43 24.64 -41.20
N GLY A 530 -23.67 24.85 -39.89
CA GLY A 530 -23.18 25.99 -39.14
C GLY A 530 -23.93 27.31 -39.40
N ALA A 531 -24.56 27.45 -40.56
CA ALA A 531 -25.40 28.61 -40.96
C ALA A 531 -26.44 28.20 -41.99
N LEU A 532 -27.52 28.92 -42.06
CA LEU A 532 -28.52 28.77 -43.13
C LEU A 532 -28.13 29.68 -44.30
N SER A 533 -27.75 29.05 -45.44
CA SER A 533 -27.45 29.81 -46.64
C SER A 533 -28.72 30.41 -47.28
N GLU A 534 -28.59 31.51 -48.04
CA GLU A 534 -29.70 32.09 -48.79
C GLU A 534 -30.40 31.06 -49.66
N ARG A 535 -29.64 30.24 -50.35
CA ARG A 535 -30.14 29.16 -51.19
C ARG A 535 -30.97 28.14 -50.42
N ASP A 536 -30.48 27.71 -49.22
CA ASP A 536 -31.21 26.76 -48.38
C ASP A 536 -32.48 27.39 -47.80
N ALA A 537 -32.44 28.69 -47.44
CA ALA A 537 -33.62 29.44 -47.02
C ALA A 537 -34.68 29.50 -48.08
N ASP A 538 -34.30 29.79 -49.36
CA ASP A 538 -35.20 29.78 -50.52
C ASP A 538 -35.81 28.40 -50.78
N HIS A 539 -35.01 27.33 -50.71
CA HIS A 539 -35.54 25.97 -50.84
C HIS A 539 -36.56 25.62 -49.78
N LEU A 540 -36.30 25.98 -48.52
CA LEU A 540 -37.24 25.76 -47.42
C LEU A 540 -38.52 26.57 -47.62
N LEU A 541 -38.43 27.83 -48.07
CA LEU A 541 -39.58 28.66 -48.34
C LEU A 541 -40.44 28.07 -49.46
N HIS A 542 -39.80 27.68 -50.59
CA HIS A 542 -40.51 27.06 -51.70
C HIS A 542 -41.15 25.71 -51.34
N ALA A 543 -40.53 24.92 -50.45
CA ALA A 543 -41.12 23.69 -49.92
C ALA A 543 -42.38 24.02 -49.09
N SER A 544 -42.30 25.03 -48.21
CA SER A 544 -43.43 25.48 -47.38
C SER A 544 -44.62 25.95 -48.22
N ILE A 545 -44.35 26.75 -49.30
CA ILE A 545 -45.41 27.26 -50.18
C ILE A 545 -46.07 26.10 -50.95
N ARG A 546 -45.34 25.08 -51.36
CA ARG A 546 -45.92 23.92 -52.08
C ARG A 546 -46.80 23.05 -51.17
N GLU A 547 -46.59 23.05 -49.87
CA GLU A 547 -47.38 22.28 -48.92
C GLU A 547 -48.61 23.03 -48.43
N LEU A 548 -48.70 24.36 -48.66
CA LEU A 548 -49.84 25.23 -48.34
C LEU A 548 -50.84 25.34 -49.49
N GLY A 549 -50.51 24.94 -50.69
CA GLY A 549 -51.35 24.94 -51.90
C GLY A 549 -51.77 23.55 -52.28
#